data_c4ca70f4c49ad74c975ec386d20ab44a
#
_entry.id   c4ca70f4c49ad74c975ec386d20ab44a
#
_cell.length_a   1.000
_cell.length_b   1.000
_cell.length_c   1.000
_cell.angle_alpha   90.00
_cell.angle_beta   90.00
_cell.angle_gamma   90.00
#
_symmetry.space_group_name_H-M   'P 1'
#
loop_
_entity.id
_entity.type
_entity.pdbx_description
1 polymer ?
#
loop_
_entity_poly.entity_id
_entity_poly.type
_entity_poly.pdbx_seq_one_letter_code
_entity_poly.pdbx_strand_id
1 'polypeptide(L)'
;MTTISTTESNPTLPSSGGPLLRAEPDRNCQLCPRLAAFREAARAREARWFNSPVPSFGDPNGRVLIIGLAPGLQGANRTGRPFTGDFAGDLLYATLIEFGFAAGTYQARPDDGLTLVDCRISNAVRCVPPQNRPLPAEISNCRPFLSATIETMPRLRSIVTLGRIAHDTTVKALGLRGSAAPFAHGAIHHAGALKLYDSYHCSRYNTNTGVLTPKMFRSVFARVRADLGAQPNAISTRRPGERRDR
;
A
#
# COMPACT_ATOMS: atom_id res chain seq x y z
N MET A 1 34.70 -30.95 -53.92
CA MET A 1 33.92 -31.21 -52.67
C MET A 1 34.03 -29.98 -51.78
N THR A 2 33.01 -29.12 -51.85
CA THR A 2 32.99 -27.82 -51.14
C THR A 2 31.94 -27.94 -50.08
N THR A 3 32.36 -27.97 -48.83
CA THR A 3 31.49 -28.00 -47.66
C THR A 3 31.05 -26.57 -47.30
N ILE A 4 29.74 -26.31 -47.39
CA ILE A 4 29.10 -25.06 -46.96
C ILE A 4 28.71 -25.22 -45.49
N SER A 5 29.34 -24.41 -44.61
CA SER A 5 29.00 -24.31 -43.19
C SER A 5 27.90 -23.25 -43.03
N THR A 6 26.70 -23.66 -42.65
CA THR A 6 25.60 -22.77 -42.30
C THR A 6 25.67 -22.46 -40.82
N THR A 7 26.04 -21.22 -40.47
CA THR A 7 25.89 -20.66 -39.10
C THR A 7 24.45 -20.21 -38.91
N GLU A 8 23.70 -20.96 -38.10
CA GLU A 8 22.40 -20.53 -37.61
C GLU A 8 22.55 -19.41 -36.57
N SER A 9 22.08 -18.23 -36.92
CA SER A 9 21.96 -17.09 -36.02
C SER A 9 20.72 -17.26 -35.14
N ASN A 10 20.96 -17.43 -33.85
CA ASN A 10 19.93 -17.48 -32.82
C ASN A 10 19.22 -16.10 -32.72
N PRO A 11 17.87 -16.01 -32.77
CA PRO A 11 17.17 -14.73 -32.64
C PRO A 11 17.29 -14.23 -31.21
N THR A 12 17.95 -13.09 -31.04
CA THR A 12 18.02 -12.32 -29.80
C THR A 12 16.61 -11.82 -29.46
N LEU A 13 16.05 -12.26 -28.32
CA LEU A 13 14.80 -11.73 -27.77
C LEU A 13 14.96 -10.23 -27.51
N PRO A 14 13.99 -9.39 -27.89
CA PRO A 14 14.05 -7.97 -27.58
C PRO A 14 13.93 -7.76 -26.06
N SER A 15 14.92 -7.11 -25.47
CA SER A 15 14.88 -6.62 -24.09
C SER A 15 13.77 -5.59 -23.97
N SER A 16 12.64 -5.96 -23.35
CA SER A 16 11.55 -5.05 -23.02
C SER A 16 11.97 -4.12 -21.86
N GLY A 17 12.83 -3.16 -22.17
CA GLY A 17 13.19 -2.04 -21.30
C GLY A 17 12.08 -0.99 -21.28
N GLY A 18 10.93 -1.29 -20.69
CA GLY A 18 9.97 -0.26 -20.27
C GLY A 18 10.59 0.60 -19.16
N PRO A 19 10.19 1.88 -19.02
CA PRO A 19 10.70 2.73 -17.96
C PRO A 19 10.46 2.04 -16.62
N LEU A 20 11.52 1.85 -15.81
CA LEU A 20 11.43 1.33 -14.45
C LEU A 20 10.38 2.14 -13.70
N LEU A 21 9.26 1.53 -13.36
CA LEU A 21 8.18 2.15 -12.60
C LEU A 21 8.74 2.57 -11.24
N ARG A 22 8.83 3.87 -11.01
CA ARG A 22 9.27 4.40 -9.71
C ARG A 22 8.16 4.16 -8.70
N ALA A 23 8.47 3.54 -7.56
CA ALA A 23 7.53 3.35 -6.47
C ALA A 23 7.15 4.67 -5.76
N GLU A 24 7.99 5.70 -5.91
CA GLU A 24 7.77 7.00 -5.28
C GLU A 24 7.76 8.11 -6.34
N PRO A 25 6.80 9.06 -6.27
CA PRO A 25 6.79 10.21 -7.16
C PRO A 25 7.94 11.18 -6.85
N ASP A 26 8.37 11.94 -7.86
CA ASP A 26 9.31 13.05 -7.67
C ASP A 26 8.74 14.10 -6.71
N ARG A 27 9.64 14.80 -5.98
CA ARG A 27 9.28 15.89 -5.05
C ARG A 27 8.40 16.96 -5.71
N ASN A 28 8.61 17.23 -6.98
CA ASN A 28 7.89 18.22 -7.77
C ASN A 28 6.95 17.58 -8.81
N CYS A 29 6.48 16.37 -8.57
CA CYS A 29 5.57 15.65 -9.46
C CYS A 29 4.45 16.56 -9.99
N GLN A 30 4.29 16.63 -11.33
CA GLN A 30 3.32 17.49 -12.02
C GLN A 30 2.15 16.71 -12.65
N LEU A 31 2.00 15.41 -12.38
CA LEU A 31 0.95 14.57 -12.98
C LEU A 31 -0.48 15.03 -12.65
N CYS A 32 -0.64 15.80 -11.57
CA CYS A 32 -1.93 16.31 -11.10
C CYS A 32 -1.82 17.82 -10.90
N PRO A 33 -2.14 18.67 -11.91
CA PRO A 33 -1.94 20.13 -11.84
C PRO A 33 -2.59 20.78 -10.61
N ARG A 34 -3.83 20.38 -10.26
CA ARG A 34 -4.53 20.89 -9.06
C ARG A 34 -3.79 20.58 -7.77
N LEU A 35 -3.26 19.36 -7.63
CA LEU A 35 -2.50 18.97 -6.43
C LEU A 35 -1.12 19.63 -6.41
N ALA A 36 -0.48 19.80 -7.56
CA ALA A 36 0.77 20.52 -7.68
C ALA A 36 0.60 21.98 -7.25
N ALA A 37 -0.40 22.69 -7.77
CA ALA A 37 -0.72 24.06 -7.38
C ALA A 37 -1.05 24.16 -5.87
N PHE A 38 -1.82 23.24 -5.32
CA PHE A 38 -2.15 23.22 -3.88
C PHE A 38 -0.91 23.01 -3.01
N ARG A 39 0.01 22.15 -3.45
CA ARG A 39 1.30 21.91 -2.79
C ARG A 39 2.19 23.17 -2.82
N GLU A 40 2.29 23.86 -3.96
CA GLU A 40 3.05 25.10 -4.07
C GLU A 40 2.47 26.21 -3.17
N ALA A 41 1.14 26.33 -3.13
CA ALA A 41 0.49 27.26 -2.19
C ALA A 41 0.77 26.90 -0.72
N ALA A 42 0.84 25.59 -0.40
CA ALA A 42 1.22 25.14 0.93
C ALA A 42 2.70 25.47 1.25
N ARG A 43 3.61 25.28 0.29
CA ARG A 43 5.04 25.69 0.42
C ARG A 43 5.21 27.17 0.70
N ALA A 44 4.45 28.01 0.01
CA ALA A 44 4.51 29.46 0.20
C ALA A 44 4.03 29.89 1.60
N ARG A 45 2.99 29.22 2.14
CA ARG A 45 2.43 29.55 3.47
C ARG A 45 3.21 28.96 4.62
N GLU A 46 3.69 27.74 4.45
CA GLU A 46 4.26 26.91 5.51
C GLU A 46 5.61 26.32 5.05
N ALA A 47 6.60 27.19 4.82
CA ALA A 47 7.89 26.82 4.26
C ALA A 47 8.65 25.73 5.05
N ARG A 48 8.37 25.58 6.35
CA ARG A 48 9.00 24.58 7.23
C ARG A 48 8.33 23.22 7.17
N TRP A 49 7.16 23.10 6.52
CA TRP A 49 6.49 21.82 6.38
C TRP A 49 7.11 21.00 5.23
N PHE A 50 6.85 19.71 5.21
CA PHE A 50 7.36 18.80 4.19
C PHE A 50 6.87 19.18 2.77
N ASN A 51 5.58 19.45 2.60
CA ASN A 51 4.93 19.98 1.40
C ASN A 51 5.39 19.31 0.10
N SER A 52 5.43 17.98 0.08
CA SER A 52 5.84 17.19 -1.09
C SER A 52 4.94 15.94 -1.20
N PRO A 53 4.97 15.21 -2.30
CA PRO A 53 4.37 13.88 -2.32
C PRO A 53 4.93 13.07 -1.16
N VAL A 54 4.04 12.57 -0.29
CA VAL A 54 4.44 11.84 0.93
C VAL A 54 4.90 10.43 0.53
N PRO A 55 6.16 10.06 0.82
CA PRO A 55 6.68 8.74 0.49
C PRO A 55 6.03 7.63 1.31
N SER A 56 6.18 6.40 0.87
CA SER A 56 5.86 5.24 1.70
C SER A 56 6.79 5.19 2.91
N PHE A 57 6.28 4.73 4.04
CA PHE A 57 7.01 4.64 5.30
C PHE A 57 7.09 3.20 5.78
N GLY A 58 8.26 2.76 6.24
CA GLY A 58 8.50 1.46 6.84
C GLY A 58 9.30 0.51 5.95
N ASP A 59 9.21 -0.79 6.23
CA ASP A 59 10.05 -1.84 5.66
C ASP A 59 9.67 -2.15 4.20
N PRO A 60 10.55 -1.88 3.21
CA PRO A 60 10.30 -2.25 1.81
C PRO A 60 10.24 -3.77 1.58
N ASN A 61 10.79 -4.57 2.50
CA ASN A 61 10.72 -6.02 2.47
C ASN A 61 9.63 -6.60 3.40
N GLY A 62 8.78 -5.74 3.96
CA GLY A 62 7.71 -6.14 4.85
C GLY A 62 6.67 -7.04 4.18
N ARG A 63 6.04 -7.92 4.96
CA ARG A 63 4.95 -8.78 4.48
C ARG A 63 3.59 -8.10 4.46
N VAL A 64 3.46 -6.92 5.08
CA VAL A 64 2.20 -6.15 5.16
C VAL A 64 2.37 -4.79 4.50
N LEU A 65 1.43 -4.43 3.64
CA LEU A 65 1.30 -3.08 3.07
C LEU A 65 -0.04 -2.47 3.49
N ILE A 66 0.00 -1.30 4.13
CA ILE A 66 -1.21 -0.57 4.53
C ILE A 66 -1.41 0.60 3.58
N ILE A 67 -2.61 0.73 3.03
CA ILE A 67 -2.96 1.75 2.04
C ILE A 67 -4.02 2.68 2.62
N GLY A 68 -3.66 3.96 2.79
CA GLY A 68 -4.58 5.04 3.11
C GLY A 68 -5.11 5.76 1.86
N LEU A 69 -5.91 6.80 2.08
CA LEU A 69 -6.46 7.63 1.01
C LEU A 69 -5.42 8.59 0.44
N ALA A 70 -5.00 9.56 1.24
CA ALA A 70 -4.12 10.65 0.87
C ALA A 70 -3.57 11.35 2.14
N PRO A 71 -2.48 12.14 2.05
CA PRO A 71 -2.00 12.95 3.15
C PRO A 71 -3.01 13.98 3.62
N GLY A 72 -3.20 14.11 4.94
CA GLY A 72 -3.89 15.25 5.54
C GLY A 72 -2.99 16.48 5.56
N LEU A 73 -3.59 17.69 5.43
CA LEU A 73 -2.83 18.95 5.36
C LEU A 73 -1.99 19.19 6.61
N GLN A 74 -2.60 19.10 7.79
CA GLN A 74 -1.94 19.29 9.10
C GLN A 74 -1.19 18.03 9.58
N GLY A 75 -1.44 16.88 8.94
CA GLY A 75 -0.84 15.58 9.23
C GLY A 75 0.37 15.29 8.35
N ALA A 76 0.23 14.31 7.48
CA ALA A 76 1.33 13.80 6.68
C ALA A 76 1.92 14.83 5.69
N ASN A 77 1.15 15.80 5.19
CA ASN A 77 1.70 16.88 4.37
C ASN A 77 2.65 17.79 5.17
N ARG A 78 2.39 17.98 6.47
CA ARG A 78 3.29 18.74 7.36
C ARG A 78 4.52 17.93 7.74
N THR A 79 4.33 16.65 8.07
CA THR A 79 5.37 15.82 8.71
C THR A 79 6.21 15.00 7.72
N GLY A 80 5.71 14.72 6.51
CA GLY A 80 6.35 13.82 5.55
C GLY A 80 6.18 12.33 5.84
N ARG A 81 5.52 11.96 6.96
CA ARG A 81 5.25 10.56 7.33
C ARG A 81 3.74 10.27 7.26
N PRO A 82 3.30 9.21 6.54
CA PRO A 82 1.89 8.85 6.47
C PRO A 82 1.25 8.73 7.85
N PHE A 83 -0.01 9.15 7.99
CA PHE A 83 -0.79 9.09 9.25
C PHE A 83 -0.08 9.73 10.46
N THR A 84 0.76 10.74 10.26
CA THR A 84 1.49 11.36 11.36
C THR A 84 1.08 12.83 11.51
N GLY A 85 0.63 13.17 12.70
CA GLY A 85 0.18 14.52 13.05
C GLY A 85 -1.30 14.75 12.79
N ASP A 86 -2.09 13.71 12.55
CA ASP A 86 -3.55 13.75 12.49
C ASP A 86 -4.18 12.64 13.33
N PHE A 87 -5.48 12.75 13.59
CA PHE A 87 -6.23 11.84 14.46
C PHE A 87 -6.21 10.37 14.00
N ALA A 88 -6.13 10.14 12.70
CA ALA A 88 -6.13 8.78 12.15
C ALA A 88 -4.87 8.00 12.55
N GLY A 89 -3.77 8.72 12.76
CA GLY A 89 -2.50 8.15 13.20
C GLY A 89 -2.55 7.57 14.60
N ASP A 90 -3.28 8.20 15.52
CA ASP A 90 -3.36 7.75 16.92
C ASP A 90 -3.88 6.31 17.01
N LEU A 91 -5.01 6.02 16.36
CA LEU A 91 -5.59 4.68 16.34
C LEU A 91 -4.73 3.70 15.52
N LEU A 92 -4.22 4.13 14.36
CA LEU A 92 -3.43 3.26 13.48
C LEU A 92 -2.13 2.82 14.17
N TYR A 93 -1.30 3.75 14.63
CA TYR A 93 -0.01 3.41 15.21
C TYR A 93 -0.13 2.68 16.55
N ALA A 94 -1.11 3.03 17.39
CA ALA A 94 -1.40 2.25 18.59
C ALA A 94 -1.76 0.79 18.26
N THR A 95 -2.56 0.57 17.22
CA THR A 95 -2.90 -0.78 16.74
C THR A 95 -1.68 -1.50 16.18
N LEU A 96 -0.83 -0.83 15.39
CA LEU A 96 0.38 -1.45 14.84
C LEU A 96 1.36 -1.88 15.93
N ILE A 97 1.54 -1.08 16.98
CA ILE A 97 2.35 -1.44 18.15
C ILE A 97 1.76 -2.67 18.85
N GLU A 98 0.45 -2.66 19.12
CA GLU A 98 -0.25 -3.76 19.79
C GLU A 98 -0.07 -5.10 19.06
N PHE A 99 -0.11 -5.10 17.72
CA PHE A 99 0.05 -6.31 16.91
C PHE A 99 1.49 -6.57 16.44
N GLY A 100 2.50 -5.82 16.95
CA GLY A 100 3.90 -6.00 16.63
C GLY A 100 4.28 -5.69 15.18
N PHE A 101 3.52 -4.78 14.53
CA PHE A 101 3.85 -4.20 13.22
C PHE A 101 4.57 -2.85 13.34
N ALA A 102 4.72 -2.35 14.56
CA ALA A 102 5.53 -1.18 14.87
C ALA A 102 6.22 -1.36 16.22
N ALA A 103 7.37 -0.69 16.40
CA ALA A 103 8.12 -0.62 17.64
C ALA A 103 8.50 0.84 17.94
N GLY A 104 8.76 1.15 19.21
CA GLY A 104 9.05 2.50 19.68
C GLY A 104 7.79 3.22 20.18
N THR A 105 7.86 4.55 20.27
CA THR A 105 6.78 5.39 20.81
C THR A 105 6.24 6.30 19.74
N TYR A 106 4.91 6.31 19.53
CA TYR A 106 4.26 7.26 18.65
C TYR A 106 3.94 8.55 19.39
N GLN A 107 4.47 9.67 18.90
CA GLN A 107 4.25 11.04 19.44
C GLN A 107 3.73 12.02 18.39
N ALA A 108 3.13 11.52 17.31
CA ALA A 108 2.60 12.31 16.20
C ALA A 108 3.65 13.23 15.50
N ARG A 109 4.94 12.85 15.59
CA ARG A 109 6.10 13.55 14.98
C ARG A 109 6.91 12.57 14.14
N PRO A 110 7.57 13.03 13.06
CA PRO A 110 8.36 12.15 12.20
C PRO A 110 9.64 11.62 12.86
N ASP A 111 10.11 12.28 13.91
CA ASP A 111 11.34 12.01 14.66
C ASP A 111 11.10 11.39 16.06
N ASP A 112 9.97 10.71 16.25
CA ASP A 112 9.57 10.14 17.54
C ASP A 112 10.17 8.75 17.85
N GLY A 113 11.06 8.27 17.00
CA GLY A 113 11.72 6.96 17.19
C GLY A 113 10.84 5.75 16.85
N LEU A 114 9.60 5.97 16.37
CA LEU A 114 8.75 4.87 15.92
C LEU A 114 9.27 4.29 14.61
N THR A 115 9.38 2.97 14.55
CA THR A 115 9.74 2.20 13.36
C THR A 115 8.66 1.17 13.04
N LEU A 116 8.48 0.86 11.76
CA LEU A 116 7.60 -0.23 11.34
C LEU A 116 8.37 -1.54 11.25
N VAL A 117 7.74 -2.62 11.66
CA VAL A 117 8.30 -3.98 11.68
C VAL A 117 7.49 -4.85 10.73
N ASP A 118 8.15 -5.39 9.69
CA ASP A 118 7.52 -6.28 8.70
C ASP A 118 6.29 -5.65 8.02
N CYS A 119 6.24 -4.33 7.99
CA CYS A 119 5.09 -3.52 7.58
C CYS A 119 5.54 -2.25 6.86
N ARG A 120 4.78 -1.84 5.84
CA ARG A 120 4.93 -0.58 5.11
C ARG A 120 3.60 0.13 5.00
N ILE A 121 3.59 1.45 5.09
CA ILE A 121 2.40 2.29 4.91
C ILE A 121 2.57 3.17 3.68
N SER A 122 1.52 3.27 2.89
CA SER A 122 1.45 4.14 1.72
C SER A 122 0.05 4.75 1.58
N ASN A 123 -0.14 5.62 0.59
CA ASN A 123 -1.44 6.19 0.25
C ASN A 123 -1.78 5.98 -1.22
N ALA A 124 -3.07 5.89 -1.52
CA ALA A 124 -3.62 5.83 -2.88
C ALA A 124 -3.22 7.07 -3.71
N VAL A 125 -3.20 8.24 -3.07
CA VAL A 125 -2.71 9.51 -3.63
C VAL A 125 -1.61 10.05 -2.73
N ARG A 126 -0.45 10.36 -3.30
CA ARG A 126 0.73 10.77 -2.53
C ARG A 126 0.77 12.25 -2.15
N CYS A 127 0.01 13.08 -2.84
CA CYS A 127 -0.09 14.52 -2.56
C CYS A 127 -1.33 14.84 -1.75
N VAL A 128 -1.26 15.84 -0.87
CA VAL A 128 -2.41 16.36 -0.13
C VAL A 128 -3.44 16.96 -1.09
N PRO A 129 -4.70 16.50 -1.09
CA PRO A 129 -5.75 17.11 -1.88
C PRO A 129 -6.49 18.18 -1.08
N PRO A 130 -7.00 19.25 -1.72
CA PRO A 130 -7.91 20.18 -1.06
C PRO A 130 -9.07 19.45 -0.40
N GLN A 131 -9.41 19.84 0.84
CA GLN A 131 -10.50 19.28 1.64
C GLN A 131 -10.41 17.75 1.85
N ASN A 132 -9.21 17.17 1.76
CA ASN A 132 -8.98 15.71 1.82
C ASN A 132 -9.78 14.91 0.75
N ARG A 133 -10.09 15.53 -0.39
CA ARG A 133 -10.89 14.93 -1.47
C ARG A 133 -10.11 14.89 -2.77
N PRO A 134 -9.42 13.80 -3.09
CA PRO A 134 -8.80 13.61 -4.39
C PRO A 134 -9.85 13.39 -5.47
N LEU A 135 -9.58 13.88 -6.67
CA LEU A 135 -10.42 13.63 -7.86
C LEU A 135 -10.12 12.24 -8.43
N PRO A 136 -11.08 11.61 -9.15
CA PRO A 136 -10.86 10.30 -9.79
C PRO A 136 -9.63 10.28 -10.72
N ALA A 137 -9.39 11.35 -11.47
CA ALA A 137 -8.21 11.47 -12.33
C ALA A 137 -6.90 11.47 -11.52
N GLU A 138 -6.86 12.13 -10.36
CA GLU A 138 -5.68 12.18 -9.49
C GLU A 138 -5.37 10.81 -8.86
N ILE A 139 -6.41 10.07 -8.47
CA ILE A 139 -6.27 8.68 -8.02
C ILE A 139 -5.71 7.81 -9.15
N SER A 140 -6.22 7.99 -10.38
CA SER A 140 -5.77 7.24 -11.56
C SER A 140 -4.32 7.56 -11.91
N ASN A 141 -3.94 8.83 -11.92
CA ASN A 141 -2.58 9.30 -12.21
C ASN A 141 -1.56 8.85 -11.15
N CYS A 142 -2.00 8.68 -9.89
CA CYS A 142 -1.13 8.26 -8.80
C CYS A 142 -1.03 6.73 -8.66
N ARG A 143 -1.96 5.96 -9.25
CA ARG A 143 -2.01 4.49 -9.14
C ARG A 143 -0.75 3.77 -9.63
N PRO A 144 -0.04 4.19 -10.70
CA PRO A 144 1.21 3.55 -11.10
C PRO A 144 2.26 3.48 -9.98
N PHE A 145 2.35 4.49 -9.10
CA PHE A 145 3.25 4.44 -7.94
C PHE A 145 2.80 3.41 -6.89
N LEU A 146 1.49 3.19 -6.74
CA LEU A 146 0.97 2.14 -5.88
C LEU A 146 1.27 0.75 -6.45
N SER A 147 1.04 0.54 -7.77
CA SER A 147 1.39 -0.71 -8.46
C SER A 147 2.88 -1.02 -8.28
N ALA A 148 3.76 -0.05 -8.55
CA ALA A 148 5.19 -0.21 -8.36
C ALA A 148 5.57 -0.49 -6.89
N THR A 149 4.88 0.13 -5.92
CA THR A 149 5.09 -0.18 -4.49
C THR A 149 4.75 -1.64 -4.18
N ILE A 150 3.64 -2.16 -4.72
CA ILE A 150 3.23 -3.57 -4.55
C ILE A 150 4.25 -4.51 -5.19
N GLU A 151 4.66 -4.22 -6.44
CA GLU A 151 5.59 -5.04 -7.22
C GLU A 151 7.00 -5.09 -6.61
N THR A 152 7.44 -3.99 -5.97
CA THR A 152 8.78 -3.89 -5.37
C THR A 152 8.87 -4.44 -3.94
N MET A 153 7.79 -5.03 -3.41
CA MET A 153 7.78 -5.68 -2.09
C MET A 153 7.85 -7.22 -2.23
N PRO A 154 9.04 -7.83 -2.28
CA PRO A 154 9.21 -9.25 -2.68
C PRO A 154 8.59 -10.24 -1.68
N ARG A 155 8.41 -9.82 -0.43
CA ARG A 155 7.84 -10.66 0.63
C ARG A 155 6.38 -10.34 0.93
N LEU A 156 5.73 -9.46 0.18
CA LEU A 156 4.35 -9.04 0.42
C LEU A 156 3.39 -10.25 0.45
N ARG A 157 2.53 -10.29 1.47
CA ARG A 157 1.49 -11.33 1.66
C ARG A 157 0.13 -10.73 1.92
N SER A 158 0.08 -9.57 2.57
CA SER A 158 -1.15 -8.96 3.03
C SER A 158 -1.18 -7.47 2.68
N ILE A 159 -2.29 -7.01 2.14
CA ILE A 159 -2.56 -5.59 1.92
C ILE A 159 -3.77 -5.22 2.78
N VAL A 160 -3.66 -4.16 3.58
CA VAL A 160 -4.77 -3.62 4.37
C VAL A 160 -5.18 -2.29 3.76
N THR A 161 -6.44 -2.17 3.32
CA THR A 161 -6.96 -0.91 2.78
C THR A 161 -7.82 -0.18 3.81
N LEU A 162 -7.54 1.10 3.99
CA LEU A 162 -8.24 1.96 4.94
C LEU A 162 -9.22 2.85 4.18
N GLY A 163 -10.44 2.34 3.98
CA GLY A 163 -11.55 3.00 3.30
C GLY A 163 -11.72 2.62 1.83
N ARG A 164 -12.92 2.90 1.30
CA ARG A 164 -13.34 2.49 -0.04
C ARG A 164 -12.40 2.95 -1.16
N ILE A 165 -11.95 4.20 -1.14
CA ILE A 165 -11.07 4.71 -2.23
C ILE A 165 -9.71 3.98 -2.23
N ALA A 166 -9.15 3.72 -1.04
CA ALA A 166 -7.92 2.92 -0.91
C ALA A 166 -8.13 1.50 -1.44
N HIS A 167 -9.27 0.88 -1.10
CA HIS A 167 -9.68 -0.42 -1.63
C HIS A 167 -9.81 -0.41 -3.16
N ASP A 168 -10.67 0.46 -3.71
CA ASP A 168 -10.99 0.48 -5.13
C ASP A 168 -9.74 0.69 -6.02
N THR A 169 -8.82 1.56 -5.57
CA THR A 169 -7.57 1.77 -6.32
C THR A 169 -6.60 0.59 -6.18
N THR A 170 -6.58 -0.08 -5.03
CA THR A 170 -5.75 -1.28 -4.81
C THR A 170 -6.26 -2.46 -5.63
N VAL A 171 -7.57 -2.68 -5.68
CA VAL A 171 -8.20 -3.69 -6.54
C VAL A 171 -7.81 -3.48 -8.02
N LYS A 172 -7.86 -2.22 -8.49
CA LYS A 172 -7.42 -1.88 -9.84
C LYS A 172 -5.90 -2.05 -10.04
N ALA A 173 -5.08 -1.71 -9.05
CA ALA A 173 -3.63 -1.89 -9.11
C ALA A 173 -3.24 -3.38 -9.17
N LEU A 174 -4.04 -4.26 -8.55
CA LEU A 174 -3.89 -5.71 -8.60
C LEU A 174 -4.49 -6.36 -9.86
N GLY A 175 -5.08 -5.57 -10.77
CA GLY A 175 -5.73 -6.07 -11.99
C GLY A 175 -7.04 -6.84 -11.73
N LEU A 176 -7.63 -6.70 -10.55
CA LEU A 176 -8.87 -7.39 -10.20
C LEU A 176 -10.10 -6.63 -10.71
N ARG A 177 -11.19 -7.36 -10.96
CA ARG A 177 -12.51 -6.75 -11.23
C ARG A 177 -13.15 -6.30 -9.92
N GLY A 178 -13.67 -5.10 -9.85
CA GLY A 178 -14.32 -4.56 -8.65
C GLY A 178 -15.49 -5.43 -8.15
N SER A 179 -16.23 -6.08 -9.07
CA SER A 179 -17.32 -7.02 -8.72
C SER A 179 -16.84 -8.29 -8.02
N ALA A 180 -15.59 -8.70 -8.24
CA ALA A 180 -14.99 -9.87 -7.60
C ALA A 180 -14.44 -9.56 -6.19
N ALA A 181 -14.30 -8.28 -5.85
CA ALA A 181 -13.78 -7.82 -4.56
C ALA A 181 -14.64 -6.63 -4.06
N PRO A 182 -15.88 -6.82 -3.61
CA PRO A 182 -16.73 -5.75 -3.10
C PRO A 182 -16.21 -5.26 -1.74
N PHE A 183 -16.07 -3.92 -1.59
CA PHE A 183 -15.61 -3.33 -0.33
C PHE A 183 -16.62 -3.51 0.80
N ALA A 184 -16.16 -4.10 1.91
CA ALA A 184 -16.86 -4.11 3.19
C ALA A 184 -15.85 -4.15 4.34
N HIS A 185 -16.17 -3.50 5.48
CA HIS A 185 -15.31 -3.60 6.65
C HIS A 185 -15.15 -5.06 7.11
N GLY A 186 -13.90 -5.50 7.30
CA GLY A 186 -13.58 -6.88 7.68
C GLY A 186 -13.62 -7.89 6.53
N ALA A 187 -13.94 -7.46 5.29
CA ALA A 187 -13.87 -8.33 4.13
C ALA A 187 -12.42 -8.73 3.81
N ILE A 188 -12.25 -9.94 3.28
CA ILE A 188 -10.97 -10.49 2.85
C ILE A 188 -11.13 -11.00 1.42
N HIS A 189 -10.25 -10.53 0.53
CA HIS A 189 -10.21 -10.94 -0.87
C HIS A 189 -8.87 -11.57 -1.21
N HIS A 190 -8.84 -12.41 -2.22
CA HIS A 190 -7.64 -13.07 -2.69
C HIS A 190 -7.22 -12.54 -4.06
N ALA A 191 -5.94 -12.21 -4.21
CA ALA A 191 -5.29 -11.83 -5.45
C ALA A 191 -4.05 -12.71 -5.65
N GLY A 192 -4.24 -13.91 -6.18
CA GLY A 192 -3.21 -14.94 -6.21
C GLY A 192 -2.77 -15.32 -4.78
N ALA A 193 -1.49 -15.15 -4.47
CA ALA A 193 -0.92 -15.41 -3.16
C ALA A 193 -1.16 -14.27 -2.14
N LEU A 194 -1.64 -13.10 -2.59
CA LEU A 194 -1.91 -11.96 -1.74
C LEU A 194 -3.32 -12.02 -1.14
N LYS A 195 -3.45 -11.57 0.11
CA LYS A 195 -4.73 -11.32 0.76
C LYS A 195 -4.94 -9.81 0.91
N LEU A 196 -6.11 -9.32 0.50
CA LEU A 196 -6.54 -7.94 0.66
C LEU A 196 -7.57 -7.88 1.80
N TYR A 197 -7.30 -7.09 2.82
CA TYR A 197 -8.14 -6.89 3.98
C TYR A 197 -8.72 -5.49 3.96
N ASP A 198 -10.01 -5.36 4.15
CA ASP A 198 -10.70 -4.09 4.14
C ASP A 198 -11.01 -3.59 5.54
N SER A 199 -10.76 -2.32 5.77
CA SER A 199 -11.23 -1.60 6.94
C SER A 199 -11.92 -0.31 6.55
N TYR A 200 -12.92 0.13 7.30
CA TYR A 200 -13.31 1.54 7.27
C TYR A 200 -12.12 2.40 7.67
N HIS A 201 -12.06 3.62 7.12
CA HIS A 201 -10.97 4.55 7.42
C HIS A 201 -11.02 4.98 8.89
N CYS A 202 -9.87 4.98 9.58
CA CYS A 202 -9.71 5.36 10.98
C CYS A 202 -9.76 6.89 11.22
N SER A 203 -10.57 7.61 10.43
CA SER A 203 -10.77 9.05 10.57
C SER A 203 -11.54 9.41 11.83
N ARG A 204 -11.34 10.63 12.31
CA ARG A 204 -12.13 11.19 13.43
C ARG A 204 -13.63 11.09 13.17
N TYR A 205 -14.08 11.33 11.94
CA TYR A 205 -15.49 11.22 11.60
C TYR A 205 -16.05 9.81 11.87
N ASN A 206 -15.40 8.77 11.31
CA ASN A 206 -15.86 7.39 11.45
C ASN A 206 -15.80 6.90 12.90
N THR A 207 -14.79 7.33 13.67
CA THR A 207 -14.67 6.92 15.08
C THR A 207 -15.67 7.64 15.97
N ASN A 208 -15.90 8.95 15.77
CA ASN A 208 -16.86 9.71 16.57
C ASN A 208 -18.31 9.35 16.26
N THR A 209 -18.63 8.94 15.03
CA THR A 209 -19.98 8.51 14.64
C THR A 209 -20.25 7.02 14.91
N GLY A 210 -19.27 6.28 15.43
CA GLY A 210 -19.42 4.84 15.70
C GLY A 210 -19.41 3.96 14.44
N VAL A 211 -19.21 4.52 13.24
CA VAL A 211 -19.05 3.74 11.99
C VAL A 211 -17.86 2.80 12.10
N LEU A 212 -16.79 3.23 12.77
CA LEU A 212 -15.65 2.41 13.12
C LEU A 212 -15.33 2.52 14.60
N THR A 213 -15.39 1.42 15.33
CA THR A 213 -14.89 1.35 16.70
C THR A 213 -13.43 0.88 16.74
N PRO A 214 -12.66 1.22 17.81
CA PRO A 214 -11.31 0.68 18.00
C PRO A 214 -11.27 -0.86 17.99
N LYS A 215 -12.30 -1.52 18.55
CA LYS A 215 -12.42 -2.99 18.53
C LYS A 215 -12.54 -3.54 17.10
N MET A 216 -13.39 -2.94 16.28
CA MET A 216 -13.54 -3.32 14.87
C MET A 216 -12.23 -3.12 14.11
N PHE A 217 -11.52 -2.02 14.31
CA PHE A 217 -10.25 -1.74 13.65
C PHE A 217 -9.18 -2.77 14.02
N ARG A 218 -9.01 -3.04 15.31
CA ARG A 218 -8.07 -4.03 15.83
C ARG A 218 -8.36 -5.44 15.32
N SER A 219 -9.64 -5.83 15.15
CA SER A 219 -9.99 -7.16 14.66
C SER A 219 -9.45 -7.44 13.25
N VAL A 220 -9.34 -6.43 12.39
CA VAL A 220 -8.71 -6.57 11.06
C VAL A 220 -7.23 -6.92 11.21
N PHE A 221 -6.50 -6.19 12.07
CA PHE A 221 -5.06 -6.44 12.27
C PHE A 221 -4.77 -7.73 13.02
N ALA A 222 -5.65 -8.13 13.95
CA ALA A 222 -5.59 -9.45 14.58
C ALA A 222 -5.67 -10.57 13.53
N ARG A 223 -6.58 -10.44 12.57
CA ARG A 223 -6.71 -11.40 11.47
C ARG A 223 -5.48 -11.42 10.57
N VAL A 224 -4.95 -10.26 10.18
CA VAL A 224 -3.70 -10.16 9.42
C VAL A 224 -2.56 -10.88 10.14
N ARG A 225 -2.41 -10.65 11.46
CA ARG A 225 -1.36 -11.28 12.26
C ARG A 225 -1.52 -12.80 12.33
N ALA A 226 -2.74 -13.30 12.54
CA ALA A 226 -3.04 -14.72 12.56
C ALA A 226 -2.71 -15.39 11.22
N ASP A 227 -3.10 -14.78 10.11
CA ASP A 227 -2.86 -15.31 8.77
C ASP A 227 -1.37 -15.30 8.37
N LEU A 228 -0.58 -14.37 8.90
CA LEU A 228 0.89 -14.33 8.72
C LEU A 228 1.64 -15.36 9.59
N GLY A 229 1.07 -15.75 10.72
CA GLY A 229 1.60 -16.82 11.59
C GLY A 229 1.24 -18.22 11.09
N ALA A 230 0.12 -18.38 10.37
CA ALA A 230 -0.21 -19.62 9.69
C ALA A 230 0.76 -19.83 8.51
N GLN A 231 1.64 -20.81 8.61
CA GLN A 231 2.47 -21.22 7.46
C GLN A 231 1.55 -21.62 6.31
N PRO A 232 1.86 -21.26 5.05
CA PRO A 232 1.12 -21.82 3.93
C PRO A 232 1.25 -23.33 4.02
N ASN A 233 0.11 -24.04 4.12
CA ASN A 233 0.08 -25.48 4.04
C ASN A 233 0.87 -25.89 2.80
N ALA A 234 1.96 -26.65 2.98
CA ALA A 234 2.66 -27.30 1.90
C ALA A 234 1.58 -28.06 1.11
N ILE A 235 1.37 -27.66 -0.13
CA ILE A 235 0.49 -28.39 -1.05
C ILE A 235 1.05 -29.80 -1.07
N SER A 236 0.35 -30.73 -0.42
CA SER A 236 0.66 -32.15 -0.47
C SER A 236 0.51 -32.61 -1.91
N THR A 237 1.61 -32.62 -2.64
CA THR A 237 1.72 -33.32 -3.92
C THR A 237 1.75 -34.80 -3.64
N ARG A 238 0.61 -35.35 -3.24
CA ARG A 238 0.41 -36.78 -3.40
C ARG A 238 0.31 -37.07 -4.90
N ARG A 239 1.36 -37.67 -5.45
CA ARG A 239 1.30 -38.28 -6.78
C ARG A 239 0.22 -39.36 -6.74
N PRO A 240 -0.76 -39.37 -7.65
CA PRO A 240 -1.64 -40.53 -7.80
C PRO A 240 -0.85 -41.61 -8.54
N GLY A 241 -0.65 -42.74 -7.90
CA GLY A 241 -0.19 -43.94 -8.61
C GLY A 241 1.01 -44.66 -8.01
N GLU A 242 0.90 -45.23 -6.83
CA GLU A 242 1.60 -46.46 -6.50
C GLU A 242 0.59 -47.51 -6.11
N ARG A 243 0.24 -48.33 -7.10
CA ARG A 243 -0.42 -49.63 -6.84
C ARG A 243 0.60 -50.51 -6.13
N ARG A 244 0.26 -50.96 -4.95
CA ARG A 244 0.92 -52.14 -4.36
C ARG A 244 0.25 -53.38 -4.95
N ASP A 245 0.99 -54.05 -5.83
CA ASP A 245 0.73 -55.43 -6.15
C ASP A 245 1.11 -56.26 -4.93
N ARG A 246 0.10 -56.91 -4.35
CA ARG A 246 0.10 -58.31 -3.84
C ARG A 246 -1.30 -58.66 -3.30
#